data_105a70b40c3667b0df517be339392dbd
#
_entry.id   105a70b40c3667b0df517be339392dbd
#
_cell.length_a   1.000
_cell.length_b   1.000
_cell.length_c   1.000
_cell.angle_alpha   90.00
_cell.angle_beta   90.00
_cell.angle_gamma   90.00
#
_symmetry.space_group_name_H-M   'P 1'
#
loop_
_entity.id
_entity.type
_entity.pdbx_description
1 polymer ?
#
loop_
_entity_poly.entity_id
_entity_poly.type
_entity_poly.pdbx_seq_one_letter_code
_entity_poly.pdbx_strand_id
1 'polypeptide(L)'
;RMSEENARLQEALAQNDKEKAQTIVKQIASSNLIVFPIGKSTLSNQARVNLGMLAEVIKQGDPSTVYTITGYADAGTGTKEGNEQLSKDRADAEYNCLVKEFGISKSQLHIDYKGGVDNMFYDDPRMSRAVITRSH
;
A
#
# COMPACT_ATOMS: atom_id res chain seq x y z
N ARG A 1 -9.60 -3.31 -47.73
CA ARG A 1 -8.23 -3.35 -47.21
C ARG A 1 -7.98 -2.29 -46.16
N MET A 2 -8.33 -1.05 -46.40
CA MET A 2 -8.18 0.00 -45.39
C MET A 2 -9.02 -0.27 -44.15
N SER A 3 -10.20 -0.86 -44.28
CA SER A 3 -11.04 -1.23 -43.15
C SER A 3 -10.44 -2.37 -42.32
N GLU A 4 -9.76 -3.31 -42.95
CA GLU A 4 -9.07 -4.39 -42.24
C GLU A 4 -7.86 -3.89 -41.44
N GLU A 5 -7.06 -2.99 -42.01
CA GLU A 5 -5.94 -2.36 -41.35
C GLU A 5 -6.41 -1.49 -40.17
N ASN A 6 -7.49 -0.76 -40.32
CA ASN A 6 -8.08 0.03 -39.24
C ASN A 6 -8.59 -0.85 -38.10
N ALA A 7 -9.21 -1.99 -38.40
CA ALA A 7 -9.68 -2.93 -37.40
C ALA A 7 -8.50 -3.53 -36.61
N ARG A 8 -7.41 -3.86 -37.28
CA ARG A 8 -6.20 -4.39 -36.63
C ARG A 8 -5.54 -3.34 -35.72
N LEU A 9 -5.46 -2.09 -36.18
CA LEU A 9 -4.92 -1.00 -35.39
C LEU A 9 -5.80 -0.73 -34.14
N GLN A 10 -7.11 -0.79 -34.27
CA GLN A 10 -8.02 -0.62 -33.15
C GLN A 10 -7.90 -1.76 -32.13
N GLU A 11 -7.74 -3.01 -32.59
CA GLU A 11 -7.50 -4.14 -31.69
C GLU A 11 -6.16 -4.01 -30.94
N ALA A 12 -5.11 -3.59 -31.62
CA ALA A 12 -3.80 -3.38 -31.01
C ALA A 12 -3.86 -2.27 -29.96
N LEU A 13 -4.56 -1.16 -30.25
CA LEU A 13 -4.74 -0.07 -29.31
C LEU A 13 -5.56 -0.48 -28.08
N ALA A 14 -6.65 -1.23 -28.28
CA ALA A 14 -7.48 -1.71 -27.17
C ALA A 14 -6.71 -2.65 -26.26
N GLN A 15 -5.84 -3.50 -26.81
CA GLN A 15 -5.02 -4.41 -26.05
C GLN A 15 -3.93 -3.67 -25.26
N ASN A 16 -3.31 -2.64 -25.84
CA ASN A 16 -2.35 -1.78 -25.16
C ASN A 16 -3.01 -1.03 -23.99
N ASP A 17 -4.24 -0.56 -24.16
CA ASP A 17 -4.97 0.11 -23.09
C ASP A 17 -5.29 -0.82 -21.94
N LYS A 18 -5.62 -2.09 -22.19
CA LYS A 18 -5.79 -3.11 -21.15
C LYS A 18 -4.49 -3.37 -20.39
N GLU A 19 -3.37 -3.50 -21.09
CA GLU A 19 -2.07 -3.72 -20.49
C GLU A 19 -1.66 -2.53 -19.63
N LYS A 20 -1.88 -1.30 -20.10
CA LYS A 20 -1.64 -0.08 -19.32
C LYS A 20 -2.52 -0.01 -18.07
N ALA A 21 -3.79 -0.34 -18.19
CA ALA A 21 -4.71 -0.36 -17.06
C ALA A 21 -4.27 -1.38 -16.01
N GLN A 22 -3.86 -2.58 -16.40
CA GLN A 22 -3.34 -3.61 -15.50
C GLN A 22 -2.04 -3.16 -14.83
N THR A 23 -1.15 -2.49 -15.55
CA THR A 23 0.09 -1.95 -15.00
C THR A 23 -0.19 -0.86 -13.97
N ILE A 24 -1.13 0.03 -14.23
CA ILE A 24 -1.56 1.08 -13.30
C ILE A 24 -2.14 0.47 -12.03
N VAL A 25 -3.00 -0.55 -12.14
CA VAL A 25 -3.57 -1.25 -10.99
C VAL A 25 -2.46 -1.90 -10.16
N LYS A 26 -1.48 -2.55 -10.79
CA LYS A 26 -0.33 -3.13 -10.08
C LYS A 26 0.50 -2.07 -9.36
N GLN A 27 0.73 -0.91 -9.98
CA GLN A 27 1.46 0.19 -9.37
C GLN A 27 0.71 0.75 -8.16
N ILE A 28 -0.60 0.90 -8.25
CA ILE A 28 -1.45 1.35 -7.13
C ILE A 28 -1.37 0.34 -5.99
N ALA A 29 -1.46 -0.96 -6.29
CA ALA A 29 -1.33 -2.02 -5.30
C ALA A 29 0.07 -2.10 -4.70
N SER A 30 1.10 -1.80 -5.50
CA SER A 30 2.50 -1.89 -5.06
C SER A 30 2.94 -0.72 -4.18
N SER A 31 2.12 0.33 -4.06
CA SER A 31 2.48 1.52 -3.28
C SER A 31 1.22 2.13 -2.66
N ASN A 32 0.97 1.79 -1.41
CA ASN A 32 -0.17 2.30 -0.63
C ASN A 32 0.35 2.99 0.63
N LEU A 33 -0.18 4.17 0.92
CA LEU A 33 0.23 5.00 2.06
C LEU A 33 -0.95 5.23 3.00
N ILE A 34 -0.78 4.86 4.27
CA ILE A 34 -1.73 5.16 5.34
C ILE A 34 -1.02 6.06 6.35
N VAL A 35 -1.62 7.20 6.67
CA VAL A 35 -1.07 8.20 7.60
C VAL A 35 -1.76 8.10 8.95
N PHE A 36 -0.99 8.28 10.03
CA PHE A 36 -1.48 8.21 11.42
C PHE A 36 -1.29 9.54 12.15
N PRO A 37 -2.18 9.87 13.09
CA PRO A 37 -1.94 10.97 14.01
C PRO A 37 -0.71 10.74 14.90
N ILE A 38 -0.18 11.81 15.48
CA ILE A 38 0.97 11.75 16.41
C ILE A 38 0.67 10.76 17.54
N GLY A 39 1.61 9.86 17.80
CA GLY A 39 1.52 8.89 18.88
C GLY A 39 0.43 7.84 18.74
N LYS A 40 -0.25 7.76 17.60
CA LYS A 40 -1.36 6.83 17.38
C LYS A 40 -0.98 5.73 16.39
N SER A 41 -1.51 4.53 16.65
CA SER A 41 -1.42 3.37 15.74
C SER A 41 -2.80 2.80 15.43
N THR A 42 -3.86 3.51 15.80
CA THR A 42 -5.24 3.09 15.54
C THR A 42 -5.65 3.55 14.14
N LEU A 43 -6.24 2.65 13.37
CA LEU A 43 -6.72 2.95 12.02
C LEU A 43 -8.00 3.78 12.08
N SER A 44 -8.04 4.88 11.34
CA SER A 44 -9.26 5.65 11.14
C SER A 44 -10.22 4.88 10.23
N ASN A 45 -11.49 5.29 10.21
CA ASN A 45 -12.46 4.71 9.27
C ASN A 45 -12.03 4.92 7.82
N GLN A 46 -11.46 6.08 7.51
CA GLN A 46 -10.93 6.36 6.17
C GLN A 46 -9.77 5.42 5.83
N ALA A 47 -8.85 5.18 6.76
CA ALA A 47 -7.76 4.23 6.57
C ALA A 47 -8.29 2.82 6.32
N ARG A 48 -9.32 2.39 7.05
CA ARG A 48 -9.94 1.07 6.86
C ARG A 48 -10.60 0.95 5.49
N VAL A 49 -11.26 1.99 5.01
CA VAL A 49 -11.81 2.02 3.65
C VAL A 49 -10.69 1.87 2.61
N ASN A 50 -9.61 2.62 2.78
CA ASN A 50 -8.45 2.53 1.88
C ASN A 50 -7.84 1.13 1.88
N LEU A 51 -7.74 0.49 3.04
CA LEU A 51 -7.24 -0.88 3.16
C LEU A 51 -8.20 -1.89 2.52
N GLY A 52 -9.50 -1.64 2.59
CA GLY A 52 -10.50 -2.46 1.90
C GLY A 52 -10.32 -2.41 0.39
N MET A 53 -10.04 -1.22 -0.16
CA MET A 53 -9.73 -1.06 -1.59
C MET A 53 -8.44 -1.78 -1.96
N LEU A 54 -7.40 -1.66 -1.15
CA LEU A 54 -6.15 -2.40 -1.33
C LEU A 54 -6.39 -3.90 -1.29
N ALA A 55 -7.19 -4.38 -0.35
CA ALA A 55 -7.52 -5.80 -0.23
C ALA A 55 -8.20 -6.34 -1.49
N GLU A 56 -9.11 -5.58 -2.09
CA GLU A 56 -9.76 -5.98 -3.35
C GLU A 56 -8.73 -6.11 -4.48
N VAL A 57 -7.78 -5.18 -4.57
CA VAL A 57 -6.72 -5.25 -5.57
C VAL A 57 -5.82 -6.47 -5.33
N ILE A 58 -5.47 -6.77 -4.08
CA ILE A 58 -4.68 -7.96 -3.72
C ILE A 58 -5.41 -9.25 -4.12
N LYS A 59 -6.71 -9.34 -3.83
CA LYS A 59 -7.52 -10.51 -4.16
C LYS A 59 -7.66 -10.75 -5.65
N GLN A 60 -7.67 -9.68 -6.45
CA GLN A 60 -7.78 -9.75 -7.90
C GLN A 60 -6.43 -10.04 -8.58
N GLY A 61 -5.33 -9.86 -7.85
CA GLY A 61 -3.99 -10.08 -8.36
C GLY A 61 -3.51 -11.53 -8.22
N ASP A 62 -2.23 -11.73 -8.49
CA ASP A 62 -1.60 -13.03 -8.38
C ASP A 62 -1.50 -13.46 -6.91
N PRO A 63 -2.03 -14.64 -6.53
CA PRO A 63 -1.96 -15.10 -5.14
C PRO A 63 -0.54 -15.41 -4.65
N SER A 64 0.45 -15.50 -5.53
CA SER A 64 1.85 -15.68 -5.16
C SER A 64 2.57 -14.36 -4.87
N THR A 65 1.97 -13.21 -5.17
CA THR A 65 2.56 -11.90 -4.90
C THR A 65 2.60 -11.66 -3.39
N VAL A 66 3.76 -11.22 -2.90
CA VAL A 66 3.95 -10.86 -1.49
C VAL A 66 4.01 -9.34 -1.36
N TYR A 67 3.32 -8.81 -0.37
CA TYR A 67 3.30 -7.38 -0.06
C TYR A 67 4.03 -7.14 1.24
N THR A 68 4.96 -6.20 1.28
CA THR A 68 5.63 -5.78 2.51
C THR A 68 4.92 -4.55 3.07
N ILE A 69 4.51 -4.66 4.32
CA ILE A 69 3.87 -3.59 5.10
C ILE A 69 4.95 -3.00 6.00
N THR A 70 5.40 -1.79 5.69
CA THR A 70 6.48 -1.13 6.45
C THR A 70 5.92 0.03 7.26
N GLY A 71 6.07 -0.04 8.58
CA GLY A 71 5.67 1.03 9.49
C GLY A 71 6.80 2.04 9.72
N TYR A 72 6.40 3.29 9.89
CA TYR A 72 7.30 4.42 10.14
C TYR A 72 6.75 5.31 11.24
N ALA A 73 7.63 6.02 11.92
CA ALA A 73 7.27 7.07 12.86
C ALA A 73 8.07 8.33 12.55
N ASP A 74 7.55 9.49 12.99
CA ASP A 74 8.23 10.76 12.82
C ASP A 74 9.32 10.91 13.89
N ALA A 75 10.58 11.00 13.49
CA ALA A 75 11.72 11.15 14.39
C ALA A 75 11.71 12.49 15.13
N GLY A 76 10.98 13.48 14.65
CA GLY A 76 10.83 14.79 15.30
C GLY A 76 9.96 14.77 16.56
N THR A 77 9.26 13.66 16.83
CA THR A 77 8.40 13.48 18.01
C THR A 77 8.71 12.17 18.71
N GLY A 78 8.50 12.13 20.05
CA GLY A 78 8.69 10.91 20.83
C GLY A 78 10.16 10.55 21.06
N THR A 79 10.39 9.32 21.51
CA THR A 79 11.71 8.75 21.75
C THR A 79 12.07 7.74 20.69
N LYS A 80 13.35 7.37 20.60
CA LYS A 80 13.83 6.34 19.66
C LYS A 80 13.11 5.02 19.88
N GLU A 81 13.06 4.54 21.11
CA GLU A 81 12.43 3.27 21.46
C GLU A 81 10.91 3.32 21.27
N GLY A 82 10.29 4.43 21.65
CA GLY A 82 8.85 4.65 21.44
C GLY A 82 8.49 4.68 19.95
N ASN A 83 9.33 5.28 19.12
CA ASN A 83 9.12 5.33 17.68
C ASN A 83 9.31 3.96 17.01
N GLU A 84 10.25 3.16 17.47
CA GLU A 84 10.39 1.77 17.00
C GLU A 84 9.13 0.97 17.29
N GLN A 85 8.64 1.04 18.53
CA GLN A 85 7.41 0.34 18.91
C GLN A 85 6.20 0.87 18.15
N LEU A 86 6.08 2.19 18.00
CA LEU A 86 4.97 2.82 17.30
C LEU A 86 4.95 2.44 15.82
N SER A 87 6.10 2.39 15.16
CA SER A 87 6.20 1.98 13.76
C SER A 87 5.77 0.52 13.58
N LYS A 88 6.15 -0.35 14.51
CA LYS A 88 5.72 -1.74 14.51
C LYS A 88 4.21 -1.85 14.75
N ASP A 89 3.68 -1.14 15.72
CA ASP A 89 2.25 -1.16 16.05
C ASP A 89 1.40 -0.67 14.86
N ARG A 90 1.88 0.32 14.12
CA ARG A 90 1.22 0.82 12.91
C ARG A 90 1.19 -0.25 11.82
N ALA A 91 2.31 -0.92 11.56
CA ALA A 91 2.37 -2.01 10.59
C ALA A 91 1.47 -3.18 11.02
N ASP A 92 1.49 -3.54 12.30
CA ASP A 92 0.63 -4.60 12.85
C ASP A 92 -0.85 -4.25 12.71
N ALA A 93 -1.23 -2.98 12.90
CA ALA A 93 -2.61 -2.54 12.75
C ALA A 93 -3.13 -2.76 11.32
N GLU A 94 -2.32 -2.42 10.31
CA GLU A 94 -2.68 -2.67 8.91
C GLU A 94 -2.73 -4.16 8.60
N TYR A 95 -1.74 -4.93 9.03
CA TYR A 95 -1.68 -6.37 8.85
C TYR A 95 -2.92 -7.05 9.42
N ASN A 96 -3.27 -6.74 10.67
CA ASN A 96 -4.43 -7.33 11.33
C ASN A 96 -5.73 -6.95 10.63
N CYS A 97 -5.85 -5.73 10.15
CA CYS A 97 -7.02 -5.28 9.39
C CYS A 97 -7.16 -6.08 8.08
N LEU A 98 -6.09 -6.21 7.32
CA LEU A 98 -6.10 -6.95 6.04
C LEU A 98 -6.44 -8.43 6.27
N VAL A 99 -5.89 -9.06 7.29
CA VAL A 99 -6.12 -10.49 7.57
C VAL A 99 -7.50 -10.72 8.18
N LYS A 100 -7.86 -9.98 9.24
CA LYS A 100 -9.06 -10.25 10.04
C LYS A 100 -10.33 -9.68 9.44
N GLU A 101 -10.27 -8.45 8.90
CA GLU A 101 -11.46 -7.82 8.32
C GLU A 101 -11.65 -8.16 6.85
N PHE A 102 -10.58 -8.24 6.09
CA PHE A 102 -10.67 -8.41 4.63
C PHE A 102 -10.23 -9.78 4.13
N GLY A 103 -9.80 -10.67 5.01
CA GLY A 103 -9.53 -12.06 4.68
C GLY A 103 -8.31 -12.29 3.78
N ILE A 104 -7.34 -11.38 3.80
CA ILE A 104 -6.10 -11.55 3.03
C ILE A 104 -5.26 -12.66 3.65
N SER A 105 -4.67 -13.51 2.81
CA SER A 105 -3.81 -14.59 3.26
C SER A 105 -2.54 -14.06 3.91
N LYS A 106 -2.20 -14.62 5.07
CA LYS A 106 -0.96 -14.26 5.78
C LYS A 106 0.30 -14.52 4.94
N SER A 107 0.25 -15.51 4.04
CA SER A 107 1.37 -15.83 3.17
C SER A 107 1.67 -14.75 2.14
N GLN A 108 0.74 -13.84 1.89
CA GLN A 108 0.92 -12.70 0.99
C GLN A 108 1.41 -11.44 1.69
N LEU A 109 1.58 -11.46 3.01
CA LEU A 109 1.92 -10.28 3.79
C LEU A 109 3.21 -10.50 4.59
N HIS A 110 4.07 -9.49 4.56
CA HIS A 110 5.30 -9.43 5.36
C HIS A 110 5.34 -8.09 6.08
N ILE A 111 5.70 -8.11 7.36
CA ILE A 111 5.78 -6.90 8.17
C ILE A 111 7.24 -6.48 8.32
N ASP A 112 7.49 -5.17 8.15
CA ASP A 112 8.75 -4.51 8.48
C ASP A 112 8.46 -3.21 9.22
N TYR A 113 9.43 -2.67 9.92
CA TYR A 113 9.29 -1.37 10.59
C TYR A 113 10.65 -0.69 10.65
N LYS A 114 10.65 0.63 10.55
CA LYS A 114 11.87 1.45 10.45
C LYS A 114 12.06 2.39 11.63
N GLY A 115 11.12 2.42 12.59
CA GLY A 115 11.19 3.35 13.72
C GLY A 115 11.02 4.80 13.29
N GLY A 116 11.68 5.71 14.00
CA GLY A 116 11.65 7.11 13.66
C GLY A 116 12.50 7.43 12.43
N VAL A 117 11.91 8.15 11.50
CA VAL A 117 12.58 8.61 10.27
C VAL A 117 12.45 10.12 10.13
N ASP A 118 13.41 10.73 9.46
CA ASP A 118 13.31 12.13 9.08
C ASP A 118 12.27 12.31 7.97
N ASN A 119 11.87 13.55 7.71
CA ASN A 119 10.83 13.84 6.73
C ASN A 119 11.09 13.13 5.40
N MET A 120 10.29 12.10 5.11
CA MET A 120 10.45 11.30 3.90
C MET A 120 9.91 11.98 2.66
N PHE A 121 8.88 12.81 2.82
CA PHE A 121 8.16 13.41 1.70
C PHE A 121 7.88 14.90 1.97
N TYR A 122 8.35 15.76 1.10
CA TYR A 122 7.97 17.19 1.06
C TYR A 122 8.19 17.95 2.37
N ASP A 123 9.13 17.53 3.22
CA ASP A 123 9.33 18.09 4.56
C ASP A 123 8.07 18.11 5.42
N ASP A 124 7.14 17.19 5.16
CA ASP A 124 5.91 17.06 5.92
C ASP A 124 6.02 15.89 6.90
N PRO A 125 6.16 16.17 8.22
CA PRO A 125 6.31 15.10 9.21
C PRO A 125 5.10 14.18 9.29
N ARG A 126 3.91 14.62 8.86
CA ARG A 126 2.71 13.77 8.81
C ARG A 126 2.91 12.57 7.88
N MET A 127 3.66 12.75 6.80
CA MET A 127 3.94 11.67 5.83
C MET A 127 4.94 10.64 6.37
N SER A 128 5.64 10.98 7.45
CA SER A 128 6.54 10.04 8.14
C SER A 128 5.83 9.25 9.25
N ARG A 129 4.62 9.66 9.64
CA ARG A 129 3.75 8.92 10.57
C ARG A 129 2.85 7.99 9.76
N ALA A 130 3.45 6.96 9.18
CA ALA A 130 2.78 6.25 8.10
C ALA A 130 3.11 4.76 8.07
N VAL A 131 2.31 4.04 7.30
CA VAL A 131 2.59 2.68 6.85
C VAL A 131 2.57 2.69 5.33
N ILE A 132 3.62 2.16 4.73
CA ILE A 132 3.72 2.01 3.27
C ILE A 132 3.67 0.53 2.93
N THR A 133 2.76 0.16 2.03
CA THR A 133 2.61 -1.21 1.56
C THR A 133 3.09 -1.27 0.11
N ARG A 134 4.02 -2.20 -0.17
CA ARG A 134 4.59 -2.39 -1.51
C ARG A 134 4.57 -3.86 -1.89
N SER A 135 4.29 -4.14 -3.15
CA SER A 135 4.42 -5.49 -3.71
C SER A 135 5.88 -5.82 -4.03
N HIS A 136 6.18 -7.10 -4.00
CA HIS A 136 7.48 -7.62 -4.42
C HIS A 136 7.38 -8.29 -5.78
#